data_1e46510b1904349b679bfac08e81de51
#
_entry.id   1e46510b1904349b679bfac08e81de51
#
_cell.length_a   1.000
_cell.length_b   1.000
_cell.length_c   1.000
_cell.angle_alpha   90.00
_cell.angle_beta   90.00
_cell.angle_gamma   90.00
#
_symmetry.space_group_name_H-M   'P 1'
#
loop_
_entity.id
_entity.type
_entity.pdbx_description
1 polymer ?
#
loop_
_entity_poly.entity_id
_entity_poly.type
_entity_poly.pdbx_seq_one_letter_code
_entity_poly.pdbx_strand_id
1 'polypeptide(L)'
;MAEAGIFHEDSRVELIRGRIVDMAPVGSAHIVAVNRLNRLLVAAIGDRGVVSVQNPVRLDKGSEPQPDLAVLRPGADDLGAPTPRASEVLLLIEVADSTLYDDRGEKAPLYAASGVPEYWILNLVDQVFEVHRKPEADRYLEVRKVGPEANLDMVMLPDVRLAVATLLGAQTA
;
A
#
# COMPACT_ATOMS: atom_id res chain seq x y z
N MET A 1 -17.75 0.26 -13.96
CA MET A 1 -18.90 0.42 -13.05
C MET A 1 -19.12 1.88 -12.67
N ALA A 2 -18.09 2.68 -12.45
CA ALA A 2 -18.23 4.15 -12.31
C ALA A 2 -18.85 4.78 -13.57
N GLU A 3 -18.38 4.43 -14.77
CA GLU A 3 -18.93 4.90 -16.06
C GLU A 3 -20.38 4.49 -16.29
N ALA A 4 -20.89 3.47 -15.60
CA ALA A 4 -22.28 3.01 -15.70
C ALA A 4 -23.23 3.74 -14.72
N GLY A 5 -22.73 4.72 -13.94
CA GLY A 5 -23.54 5.50 -13.00
C GLY A 5 -24.09 4.71 -11.80
N ILE A 6 -23.50 3.52 -11.52
CA ILE A 6 -23.94 2.67 -10.39
C ILE A 6 -23.42 3.22 -9.07
N PHE A 7 -22.28 3.92 -9.10
CA PHE A 7 -21.69 4.57 -7.93
C PHE A 7 -21.65 6.08 -8.13
N HIS A 8 -21.84 6.81 -7.06
CA HIS A 8 -21.60 8.26 -7.02
C HIS A 8 -20.08 8.52 -6.97
N GLU A 9 -19.64 9.69 -7.40
CA GLU A 9 -18.22 10.09 -7.37
C GLU A 9 -17.62 10.01 -5.96
N ASP A 10 -18.45 10.17 -4.92
CA ASP A 10 -18.04 10.08 -3.51
C ASP A 10 -18.10 8.66 -2.92
N SER A 11 -18.44 7.64 -3.72
CA SER A 11 -18.54 6.26 -3.22
C SER A 11 -17.13 5.72 -2.92
N ARG A 12 -16.85 5.50 -1.63
CA ARG A 12 -15.59 4.91 -1.16
C ARG A 12 -15.72 3.39 -1.13
N VAL A 13 -15.46 2.76 -2.28
CA VAL A 13 -15.58 1.31 -2.45
C VAL A 13 -14.37 0.74 -3.18
N GLU A 14 -14.01 -0.48 -2.84
CA GLU A 14 -13.00 -1.28 -3.53
C GLU A 14 -13.66 -2.48 -4.23
N LEU A 15 -13.06 -2.96 -5.30
CA LEU A 15 -13.43 -4.24 -5.90
C LEU A 15 -12.45 -5.32 -5.45
N ILE A 16 -12.93 -6.28 -4.66
CA ILE A 16 -12.11 -7.37 -4.12
C ILE A 16 -12.74 -8.71 -4.50
N ARG A 17 -12.06 -9.49 -5.35
CA ARG A 17 -12.51 -10.81 -5.81
C ARG A 17 -13.96 -10.81 -6.33
N GLY A 18 -14.31 -9.80 -7.13
CA GLY A 18 -15.65 -9.63 -7.72
C GLY A 18 -16.71 -9.08 -6.76
N ARG A 19 -16.34 -8.78 -5.51
CA ARG A 19 -17.22 -8.17 -4.51
C ARG A 19 -16.91 -6.69 -4.38
N ILE A 20 -17.94 -5.88 -4.23
CA ILE A 20 -17.81 -4.48 -3.86
C ILE A 20 -17.76 -4.42 -2.35
N VAL A 21 -16.72 -3.81 -1.83
CA VAL A 21 -16.44 -3.67 -0.39
C VAL A 21 -16.40 -2.19 -0.04
N ASP A 22 -17.15 -1.78 0.96
CA ASP A 22 -17.10 -0.42 1.48
C ASP A 22 -15.79 -0.20 2.23
N MET A 23 -15.14 0.93 1.96
CA MET A 23 -13.93 1.31 2.68
C MET A 23 -14.28 1.87 4.07
N ALA A 24 -13.52 1.50 5.07
CA ALA A 24 -13.67 2.03 6.42
C ALA A 24 -13.50 3.56 6.48
N PRO A 25 -14.20 4.27 7.37
CA PRO A 25 -13.94 5.68 7.64
C PRO A 25 -12.49 5.88 8.11
N VAL A 26 -11.83 6.91 7.61
CA VAL A 26 -10.45 7.23 8.00
C VAL A 26 -10.40 8.10 9.25
N GLY A 27 -9.63 7.67 10.26
CA GLY A 27 -9.34 8.46 11.46
C GLY A 27 -8.21 9.47 11.24
N SER A 28 -8.08 10.43 12.15
CA SER A 28 -7.03 11.46 12.08
C SER A 28 -5.61 10.88 12.13
N ALA A 29 -5.38 9.85 12.93
CA ALA A 29 -4.09 9.16 13.02
C ALA A 29 -3.69 8.52 11.68
N HIS A 30 -4.64 7.88 11.01
CA HIS A 30 -4.46 7.31 9.68
C HIS A 30 -4.07 8.40 8.66
N ILE A 31 -4.81 9.52 8.60
CA ILE A 31 -4.53 10.64 7.69
C ILE A 31 -3.11 11.17 7.91
N VAL A 32 -2.71 11.38 9.15
CA VAL A 32 -1.35 11.87 9.50
C VAL A 32 -0.29 10.88 9.05
N ALA A 33 -0.51 9.58 9.27
CA ALA A 33 0.43 8.52 8.88
C ALA A 33 0.58 8.44 7.36
N VAL A 34 -0.52 8.42 6.60
CA VAL A 34 -0.50 8.41 5.13
C VAL A 34 0.26 9.61 4.57
N ASN A 35 -0.05 10.84 5.05
CA ASN A 35 0.63 12.05 4.61
C ASN A 35 2.13 12.04 4.91
N ARG A 36 2.52 11.52 6.08
CA ARG A 36 3.93 11.38 6.47
C ARG A 36 4.65 10.37 5.59
N LEU A 37 4.07 9.18 5.42
CA LEU A 37 4.62 8.14 4.55
C LEU A 37 4.80 8.65 3.12
N ASN A 38 3.77 9.30 2.56
CA ASN A 38 3.85 9.89 1.23
C ASN A 38 5.04 10.84 1.10
N ARG A 39 5.14 11.83 2.00
CA ARG A 39 6.25 12.82 1.97
C ARG A 39 7.63 12.16 2.04
N LEU A 40 7.80 11.16 2.91
CA LEU A 40 9.08 10.49 3.12
C LEU A 40 9.44 9.56 1.96
N LEU A 41 8.46 8.83 1.42
CA LEU A 41 8.65 7.95 0.27
C LEU A 41 8.98 8.75 -0.99
N VAL A 42 8.25 9.82 -1.28
CA VAL A 42 8.54 10.70 -2.43
C VAL A 42 9.98 11.23 -2.35
N ALA A 43 10.41 11.70 -1.18
CA ALA A 43 11.78 12.21 -0.99
C ALA A 43 12.86 11.13 -1.15
N ALA A 44 12.58 9.90 -0.69
CA ALA A 44 13.56 8.81 -0.72
C ALA A 44 13.63 8.13 -2.11
N ILE A 45 12.52 8.05 -2.82
CA ILE A 45 12.41 7.36 -4.12
C ILE A 45 12.89 8.26 -5.25
N GLY A 46 12.51 9.55 -5.24
CA GLY A 46 12.81 10.49 -6.34
C GLY A 46 12.27 9.97 -7.68
N ASP A 47 13.04 10.13 -8.74
CA ASP A 47 12.65 9.76 -10.13
C ASP A 47 12.67 8.24 -10.41
N ARG A 48 12.98 7.40 -9.38
CA ARG A 48 13.04 5.94 -9.53
C ARG A 48 11.68 5.25 -9.47
N GLY A 49 10.64 5.99 -9.16
CA GLY A 49 9.27 5.50 -9.08
C GLY A 49 8.28 6.61 -8.76
N VAL A 50 7.03 6.26 -8.80
CA VAL A 50 5.90 7.15 -8.51
C VAL A 50 5.23 6.71 -7.22
N VAL A 51 5.00 7.63 -6.29
CA VAL A 51 4.19 7.36 -5.09
C VAL A 51 2.75 7.77 -5.37
N SER A 52 1.87 6.79 -5.44
CA SER A 52 0.43 6.96 -5.64
C SER A 52 -0.29 6.80 -4.31
N VAL A 53 -1.19 7.73 -3.98
CA VAL A 53 -1.89 7.76 -2.69
C VAL A 53 -3.38 7.53 -2.90
N GLN A 54 -3.92 6.48 -2.30
CA GLN A 54 -5.34 6.14 -2.32
C GLN A 54 -5.95 6.11 -3.74
N ASN A 55 -5.18 5.62 -4.68
CA ASN A 55 -5.63 5.38 -6.05
C ASN A 55 -5.73 3.87 -6.32
N PRO A 56 -6.64 3.45 -7.21
CA PRO A 56 -6.83 2.04 -7.50
C PRO A 56 -5.61 1.41 -8.19
N VAL A 57 -5.37 0.15 -7.89
CA VAL A 57 -4.41 -0.72 -8.58
C VAL A 57 -5.16 -1.92 -9.13
N ARG A 58 -5.10 -2.14 -10.44
CA ARG A 58 -5.77 -3.29 -11.07
C ARG A 58 -4.92 -4.54 -10.95
N LEU A 59 -5.35 -5.46 -10.12
CA LEU A 59 -4.65 -6.74 -9.91
C LEU A 59 -5.08 -7.77 -10.93
N ASP A 60 -6.38 -7.90 -11.16
CA ASP A 60 -6.99 -8.80 -12.14
C ASP A 60 -8.36 -8.24 -12.63
N LYS A 61 -9.17 -9.09 -13.30
CA LYS A 61 -10.48 -8.68 -13.80
C LYS A 61 -11.53 -8.47 -12.71
N GLY A 62 -11.31 -9.04 -11.53
CA GLY A 62 -12.23 -9.00 -10.40
C GLY A 62 -11.70 -8.24 -9.19
N SER A 63 -10.49 -7.67 -9.27
CA SER A 63 -9.86 -7.05 -8.11
C SER A 63 -9.14 -5.75 -8.49
N GLU A 64 -9.65 -4.66 -7.92
CA GLU A 64 -9.12 -3.30 -8.07
C GLU A 64 -9.18 -2.59 -6.71
N PRO A 65 -8.29 -2.98 -5.75
CA PRO A 65 -8.19 -2.33 -4.45
C PRO A 65 -7.63 -0.91 -4.57
N GLN A 66 -7.85 -0.11 -3.52
CA GLN A 66 -7.26 1.23 -3.34
C GLN A 66 -6.34 1.22 -2.13
N PRO A 67 -5.07 0.79 -2.28
CA PRO A 67 -4.12 0.83 -1.17
C PRO A 67 -3.88 2.27 -0.69
N ASP A 68 -3.57 2.44 0.59
CA ASP A 68 -3.26 3.77 1.12
C ASP A 68 -2.09 4.41 0.40
N LEU A 69 -1.04 3.62 0.09
CA LEU A 69 0.04 4.05 -0.80
C LEU A 69 0.49 2.91 -1.71
N ALA A 70 0.83 3.26 -2.93
CA ALA A 70 1.53 2.37 -3.87
C ALA A 70 2.80 3.05 -4.36
N VAL A 71 3.90 2.31 -4.38
CA VAL A 71 5.09 2.72 -5.12
C VAL A 71 5.06 1.99 -6.45
N LEU A 72 5.03 2.75 -7.52
CA LEU A 72 4.88 2.27 -8.89
C LEU A 72 6.16 2.50 -9.69
N ARG A 73 6.31 1.78 -10.79
CA ARG A 73 7.39 2.04 -11.75
C ARG A 73 7.30 3.45 -12.32
N PRO A 74 8.43 4.06 -12.78
CA PRO A 74 8.40 5.33 -13.50
C PRO A 74 7.45 5.30 -14.70
N GLY A 75 6.80 6.43 -14.96
CA GLY A 75 5.82 6.58 -16.05
C GLY A 75 4.38 6.23 -15.69
N ALA A 76 4.13 5.76 -14.47
CA ALA A 76 2.77 5.47 -14.00
C ALA A 76 1.91 6.74 -13.78
N ASP A 77 2.54 7.92 -13.78
CA ASP A 77 1.90 9.25 -13.65
C ASP A 77 1.87 10.03 -14.97
N ASP A 78 2.22 9.41 -16.07
CA ASP A 78 2.11 10.03 -17.39
C ASP A 78 0.65 10.35 -17.71
N LEU A 79 0.41 11.51 -18.30
CA LEU A 79 -0.95 11.94 -18.66
C LEU A 79 -1.58 10.95 -19.67
N GLY A 80 -2.68 10.34 -19.26
CA GLY A 80 -3.37 9.31 -20.05
C GLY A 80 -2.91 7.88 -19.77
N ALA A 81 -2.00 7.66 -18.81
CA ALA A 81 -1.66 6.33 -18.35
C ALA A 81 -2.92 5.61 -17.82
N PRO A 82 -3.10 4.32 -18.11
CA PRO A 82 -4.21 3.55 -17.56
C PRO A 82 -4.01 3.29 -16.07
N THR A 83 -5.08 2.83 -15.38
CA THR A 83 -4.96 2.33 -14.01
C THR A 83 -3.79 1.34 -13.89
N PRO A 84 -2.83 1.57 -12.95
CA PRO A 84 -1.65 0.72 -12.80
C PRO A 84 -2.03 -0.74 -12.54
N ARG A 85 -1.25 -1.66 -13.09
CA ARG A 85 -1.41 -3.10 -12.89
C ARG A 85 -0.44 -3.63 -11.84
N ALA A 86 -0.71 -4.82 -11.32
CA ALA A 86 0.16 -5.48 -10.35
C ALA A 86 1.64 -5.56 -10.80
N SER A 87 1.90 -5.75 -12.11
CA SER A 87 3.26 -5.80 -12.67
C SER A 87 4.03 -4.46 -12.63
N GLU A 88 3.33 -3.36 -12.42
CA GLU A 88 3.91 -2.01 -12.31
C GLU A 88 4.15 -1.63 -10.85
N VAL A 89 3.67 -2.44 -9.91
CA VAL A 89 3.82 -2.20 -8.47
C VAL A 89 5.20 -2.65 -8.00
N LEU A 90 5.89 -1.77 -7.27
CA LEU A 90 7.13 -2.07 -6.55
C LEU A 90 6.88 -2.37 -5.08
N LEU A 91 5.88 -1.71 -4.47
CA LEU A 91 5.48 -1.86 -3.08
C LEU A 91 4.04 -1.38 -2.90
N LEU A 92 3.24 -2.10 -2.12
CA LEU A 92 1.96 -1.61 -1.58
C LEU A 92 2.08 -1.38 -0.08
N ILE A 93 1.38 -0.37 0.42
CA ILE A 93 1.34 -0.05 1.85
C ILE A 93 -0.09 0.22 2.26
N GLU A 94 -0.52 -0.42 3.35
CA GLU A 94 -1.74 -0.13 4.08
C GLU A 94 -1.43 0.43 5.46
N VAL A 95 -2.22 1.38 5.92
CA VAL A 95 -2.13 1.98 7.25
C VAL A 95 -3.30 1.47 8.08
N ALA A 96 -3.03 0.49 8.93
CA ALA A 96 -4.03 -0.21 9.73
C ALA A 96 -4.22 0.47 11.09
N ASP A 97 -5.39 1.02 11.31
CA ASP A 97 -5.89 1.44 12.63
C ASP A 97 -6.93 0.42 13.12
N SER A 98 -8.02 0.25 12.37
CA SER A 98 -9.08 -0.74 12.66
C SER A 98 -9.16 -1.87 11.62
N THR A 99 -8.44 -1.76 10.50
CA THR A 99 -8.52 -2.65 9.33
C THR A 99 -7.53 -3.81 9.35
N LEU A 100 -6.70 -3.93 10.39
CA LEU A 100 -5.58 -4.89 10.46
C LEU A 100 -5.99 -6.34 10.14
N TYR A 101 -7.19 -6.74 10.53
CA TYR A 101 -7.71 -8.08 10.25
C TYR A 101 -7.90 -8.29 8.74
N ASP A 102 -8.50 -7.33 8.06
CA ASP A 102 -8.77 -7.40 6.62
C ASP A 102 -7.48 -7.25 5.81
N ASP A 103 -6.56 -6.37 6.23
CA ASP A 103 -5.26 -6.15 5.60
C ASP A 103 -4.40 -7.42 5.62
N ARG A 104 -4.43 -8.18 6.73
CA ARG A 104 -3.74 -9.47 6.87
C ARG A 104 -4.48 -10.63 6.20
N GLY A 105 -5.81 -10.67 6.33
CA GLY A 105 -6.61 -11.84 5.99
C GLY A 105 -7.16 -11.85 4.56
N GLU A 106 -7.43 -10.69 4.00
CA GLU A 106 -8.00 -10.57 2.65
C GLU A 106 -7.02 -9.91 1.66
N LYS A 107 -6.43 -8.75 2.02
CA LYS A 107 -5.54 -8.00 1.12
C LYS A 107 -4.19 -8.67 0.94
N ALA A 108 -3.53 -9.15 2.00
CA ALA A 108 -2.22 -9.79 1.87
C ALA A 108 -2.25 -11.03 0.95
N PRO A 109 -3.20 -11.98 1.08
CA PRO A 109 -3.35 -13.07 0.13
C PRO A 109 -3.65 -12.63 -1.30
N LEU A 110 -4.46 -11.59 -1.47
CA LEU A 110 -4.79 -11.03 -2.78
C LEU A 110 -3.56 -10.43 -3.47
N TYR A 111 -2.77 -9.64 -2.75
CA TYR A 111 -1.55 -9.02 -3.26
C TYR A 111 -0.49 -10.07 -3.61
N ALA A 112 -0.31 -11.09 -2.76
CA ALA A 112 0.60 -12.19 -3.03
C ALA A 112 0.20 -12.97 -4.30
N ALA A 113 -1.09 -13.34 -4.43
CA ALA A 113 -1.61 -14.03 -5.60
C ALA A 113 -1.44 -13.24 -6.90
N SER A 114 -1.41 -11.92 -6.81
CA SER A 114 -1.19 -11.01 -7.94
C SER A 114 0.29 -10.77 -8.25
N GLY A 115 1.21 -11.37 -7.49
CA GLY A 115 2.65 -11.24 -7.68
C GLY A 115 3.23 -9.89 -7.24
N VAL A 116 2.53 -9.15 -6.36
CA VAL A 116 3.07 -7.92 -5.77
C VAL A 116 4.32 -8.26 -4.95
N PRO A 117 5.50 -7.72 -5.30
CA PRO A 117 6.78 -8.20 -4.75
C PRO A 117 6.94 -7.95 -3.25
N GLU A 118 6.33 -6.88 -2.76
CA GLU A 118 6.45 -6.45 -1.37
C GLU A 118 5.17 -5.74 -0.92
N TYR A 119 4.74 -6.02 0.30
CA TYR A 119 3.58 -5.42 0.93
C TYR A 119 3.90 -5.06 2.38
N TRP A 120 3.62 -3.83 2.78
CA TRP A 120 3.80 -3.37 4.15
C TRP A 120 2.46 -3.00 4.78
N ILE A 121 2.27 -3.39 6.04
CA ILE A 121 1.18 -2.90 6.87
C ILE A 121 1.80 -2.04 7.97
N LEU A 122 1.48 -0.74 8.00
CA LEU A 122 1.76 0.09 9.15
C LEU A 122 0.67 -0.13 10.20
N ASN A 123 0.97 -0.93 11.21
CA ASN A 123 0.08 -1.16 12.34
C ASN A 123 0.21 0.00 13.33
N LEU A 124 -0.78 0.89 13.35
CA LEU A 124 -0.78 2.08 14.21
C LEU A 124 -0.94 1.75 15.68
N VAL A 125 -1.64 0.64 16.01
CA VAL A 125 -1.89 0.21 17.38
C VAL A 125 -0.59 -0.27 18.04
N ASP A 126 0.13 -1.17 17.36
CA ASP A 126 1.39 -1.73 17.85
C ASP A 126 2.61 -0.84 17.53
N GLN A 127 2.45 0.19 16.69
CA GLN A 127 3.52 1.07 16.20
C GLN A 127 4.67 0.29 15.55
N VAL A 128 4.34 -0.65 14.67
CA VAL A 128 5.30 -1.47 13.93
C VAL A 128 4.90 -1.56 12.46
N PHE A 129 5.87 -1.86 11.61
CA PHE A 129 5.60 -2.31 10.25
C PHE A 129 5.58 -3.84 10.19
N GLU A 130 4.59 -4.39 9.50
CA GLU A 130 4.56 -5.78 9.09
C GLU A 130 5.00 -5.84 7.63
N VAL A 131 6.15 -6.43 7.38
CA VAL A 131 6.77 -6.50 6.07
C VAL A 131 6.56 -7.88 5.49
N HIS A 132 5.84 -7.94 4.38
CA HIS A 132 5.50 -9.16 3.66
C HIS A 132 6.30 -9.21 2.36
N ARG A 133 7.06 -10.29 2.13
CA ARG A 133 7.95 -10.48 0.98
C ARG A 133 7.87 -11.90 0.43
N LYS A 134 8.40 -12.10 -0.77
CA LYS A 134 8.45 -13.40 -1.48
C LYS A 134 7.05 -13.97 -1.70
N PRO A 135 6.24 -13.33 -2.57
CA PRO A 135 4.92 -13.86 -2.91
C PRO A 135 5.03 -15.24 -3.57
N GLU A 136 4.23 -16.18 -3.07
CA GLU A 136 4.11 -17.53 -3.62
C GLU A 136 2.66 -17.99 -3.49
N ALA A 137 2.00 -18.24 -4.61
CA ALA A 137 0.56 -18.48 -4.66
C ALA A 137 -0.23 -17.33 -3.98
N ASP A 138 -0.96 -17.60 -2.91
CA ASP A 138 -1.78 -16.65 -2.18
C ASP A 138 -1.17 -16.22 -0.83
N ARG A 139 0.14 -16.32 -0.68
CA ARG A 139 0.83 -15.95 0.56
C ARG A 139 2.20 -15.34 0.32
N TYR A 140 2.66 -14.57 1.28
CA TYR A 140 4.05 -14.16 1.37
C TYR A 140 4.83 -15.15 2.24
N LEU A 141 5.96 -15.66 1.75
CA LEU A 141 6.80 -16.60 2.49
C LEU A 141 7.59 -15.98 3.63
N GLU A 142 7.83 -14.68 3.52
CA GLU A 142 8.49 -13.90 4.57
C GLU A 142 7.51 -12.86 5.13
N VAL A 143 7.24 -12.95 6.42
CA VAL A 143 6.49 -11.94 7.17
C VAL A 143 7.28 -11.60 8.43
N ARG A 144 7.65 -10.33 8.59
CA ARG A 144 8.38 -9.86 9.77
C ARG A 144 7.79 -8.58 10.33
N LYS A 145 7.81 -8.43 11.64
CA LYS A 145 7.51 -7.17 12.33
C LYS A 145 8.79 -6.36 12.48
N VAL A 146 8.73 -5.08 12.16
CA VAL A 146 9.87 -4.16 12.22
C VAL A 146 9.47 -2.96 13.08
N GLY A 147 10.13 -2.82 14.20
CA GLY A 147 9.90 -1.77 15.18
C GLY A 147 10.71 -0.50 14.94
N PRO A 148 10.54 0.52 15.82
CA PRO A 148 11.15 1.85 15.66
C PRO A 148 12.67 1.87 15.56
N GLU A 149 13.34 0.89 16.18
CA GLU A 149 14.82 0.83 16.25
C GLU A 149 15.47 0.38 14.94
N ALA A 150 14.69 -0.03 13.95
CA ALA A 150 15.17 -0.61 12.72
C ALA A 150 14.95 0.30 11.50
N ASN A 151 15.55 -0.10 10.39
CA ASN A 151 15.30 0.48 9.08
C ASN A 151 14.51 -0.50 8.21
N LEU A 152 13.70 0.05 7.33
CA LEU A 152 13.08 -0.63 6.20
C LEU A 152 13.90 -0.35 4.95
N ASP A 153 14.14 -1.38 4.18
CA ASP A 153 14.65 -1.35 2.81
C ASP A 153 13.57 -1.87 1.86
N MET A 154 13.56 -1.42 0.63
CA MET A 154 12.64 -1.92 -0.39
C MET A 154 13.30 -2.99 -1.23
N VAL A 155 12.57 -4.09 -1.54
CA VAL A 155 13.11 -5.18 -2.38
C VAL A 155 13.49 -4.68 -3.78
N MET A 156 12.63 -3.87 -4.38
CA MET A 156 12.81 -3.39 -5.75
C MET A 156 13.69 -2.15 -5.87
N LEU A 157 13.97 -1.46 -4.75
CA LEU A 157 14.85 -0.29 -4.64
C LEU A 157 15.73 -0.44 -3.39
N PRO A 158 16.72 -1.34 -3.40
CA PRO A 158 17.43 -1.77 -2.17
C PRO A 158 18.33 -0.69 -1.56
N ASP A 159 18.59 0.38 -2.28
CA ASP A 159 19.29 1.57 -1.78
C ASP A 159 18.35 2.57 -1.07
N VAL A 160 17.03 2.39 -1.19
CA VAL A 160 16.05 3.16 -0.40
C VAL A 160 15.94 2.56 0.98
N ARG A 161 16.43 3.30 1.97
CA ARG A 161 16.34 2.93 3.39
C ARG A 161 15.58 3.98 4.17
N LEU A 162 14.64 3.55 4.98
CA LEU A 162 13.74 4.39 5.73
C LEU A 162 13.79 4.01 7.21
N ALA A 163 14.17 4.94 8.08
CA ALA A 163 14.13 4.70 9.52
C ALA A 163 12.68 4.57 9.99
N VAL A 164 12.33 3.47 10.63
CA VAL A 164 10.97 3.20 11.12
C VAL A 164 10.53 4.28 12.11
N ALA A 165 11.40 4.72 13.02
CA ALA A 165 11.10 5.82 13.93
C ALA A 165 10.63 7.09 13.19
N THR A 166 11.28 7.44 12.09
CA THR A 166 10.91 8.62 11.28
C THR A 166 9.54 8.40 10.61
N LEU A 167 9.27 7.21 10.11
CA LEU A 167 7.98 6.86 9.49
C LEU A 167 6.84 6.90 10.51
N LEU A 168 7.08 6.43 11.73
CA LEU A 168 6.12 6.48 12.83
C LEU A 168 5.96 7.90 13.43
N GLY A 169 6.93 8.77 13.20
CA GLY A 169 6.93 10.14 13.72
C GLY A 169 7.47 10.28 15.13
N ALA A 170 8.21 9.30 15.59
CA ALA A 170 9.03 9.47 16.79
C ALA A 170 10.06 10.56 16.51
N GLN A 171 10.14 11.57 17.38
CA GLN A 171 11.21 12.56 17.30
C GLN A 171 12.51 11.83 17.69
N THR A 172 13.45 11.79 16.77
CA THR A 172 14.84 11.47 17.13
C THR A 172 15.30 12.56 18.07
N ALA A 173 15.53 12.19 19.32
CA ALA A 173 16.11 13.06 20.34
C ALA A 173 17.51 13.52 19.93
#